data_14fd46e8f648e5edc5714d27d2499dae
#
_entry.id   14fd46e8f648e5edc5714d27d2499dae
#
_cell.length_a   1.000
_cell.length_b   1.000
_cell.length_c   1.000
_cell.angle_alpha   90.00
_cell.angle_beta   90.00
_cell.angle_gamma   90.00
#
_symmetry.space_group_name_H-M   'P 1'
#
loop_
_entity.id
_entity.type
_entity.pdbx_description
1 polymer ?
#
loop_
_entity_poly.entity_id
_entity_poly.type
_entity_poly.pdbx_seq_one_letter_code
_entity_poly.pdbx_strand_id
1 'polypeptide(L)'
;MSTKVAPDARPIIDVRGVWKRFGSAEVLKGIDVTIAKSEVTCIIGPSGSGKSTLLRCIAFLEEYSEGEIYIEGELLGFSLENGKRRRVSDAEVARVRRNVGCVFQQFNLWPHMTALENVAMPLKLARGIAREDAVKRARAMLEKVGLSARAEAYPSQLSGGQQQRVGIARALAMEPHIMLFDEPTSALDPELVGEVLQVMRDLAREGMTMAVVTHEMGFAAQVADKVMFIDRGVIAAAGSPDEVFRKDQNPRLRQFLQNYFERNVFWQNTEETPAL
;
A
#
# COMPACT_ATOMS: atom_id res chain seq x y z
N MET A 1 4.72 -19.45 -14.39
CA MET A 1 4.41 -18.98 -15.76
C MET A 1 4.11 -17.50 -15.65
N SER A 2 5.05 -16.65 -16.07
CA SER A 2 4.91 -15.18 -15.99
C SER A 2 4.09 -14.73 -17.18
N THR A 3 2.85 -14.33 -16.95
CA THR A 3 2.00 -13.69 -17.98
C THR A 3 2.56 -12.29 -18.24
N LYS A 4 3.32 -12.15 -19.33
CA LYS A 4 3.72 -10.85 -19.87
C LYS A 4 2.46 -10.02 -20.12
N VAL A 5 2.28 -8.94 -19.36
CA VAL A 5 1.29 -7.90 -19.63
C VAL A 5 1.61 -7.31 -21.02
N ALA A 6 0.62 -7.25 -21.89
CA ALA A 6 0.76 -6.66 -23.21
C ALA A 6 1.11 -5.16 -23.08
N PRO A 7 1.99 -4.61 -23.93
CA PRO A 7 2.51 -3.24 -23.81
C PRO A 7 1.50 -2.12 -24.11
N ASP A 8 0.23 -2.43 -24.34
CA ASP A 8 -0.79 -1.47 -24.81
C ASP A 8 -1.96 -1.22 -23.81
N ALA A 9 -1.91 -1.79 -22.61
CA ALA A 9 -2.94 -1.54 -21.61
C ALA A 9 -2.62 -0.23 -20.86
N ARG A 10 -3.57 0.72 -20.88
CA ARG A 10 -3.46 1.94 -20.07
C ARG A 10 -3.19 1.59 -18.61
N PRO A 11 -2.23 2.29 -17.94
CA PRO A 11 -1.95 2.03 -16.54
C PRO A 11 -3.19 2.31 -15.68
N ILE A 12 -3.38 1.53 -14.62
CA ILE A 12 -4.49 1.73 -13.67
C ILE A 12 -4.19 2.90 -12.73
N ILE A 13 -2.90 3.14 -12.43
CA ILE A 13 -2.40 4.35 -11.76
C ILE A 13 -1.36 4.99 -12.67
N ASP A 14 -1.50 6.29 -12.94
CA ASP A 14 -0.56 7.05 -13.75
C ASP A 14 -0.26 8.38 -13.04
N VAL A 15 0.96 8.53 -12.57
CA VAL A 15 1.47 9.69 -11.83
C VAL A 15 2.44 10.44 -12.73
N ARG A 16 2.19 11.71 -12.99
CA ARG A 16 2.95 12.53 -13.95
C ARG A 16 3.46 13.80 -13.31
N GLY A 17 4.77 13.92 -13.17
CA GLY A 17 5.46 15.10 -12.68
C GLY A 17 4.93 15.60 -11.32
N VAL A 18 4.62 14.69 -10.38
CA VAL A 18 3.96 15.05 -9.13
C VAL A 18 4.93 15.69 -8.15
N TRP A 19 4.58 16.88 -7.69
CA TRP A 19 5.24 17.58 -6.58
C TRP A 19 4.32 17.64 -5.36
N LYS A 20 4.93 17.54 -4.18
CA LYS A 20 4.26 17.84 -2.92
C LYS A 20 5.13 18.70 -2.04
N ARG A 21 4.56 19.82 -1.60
CA ARG A 21 5.19 20.76 -0.66
C ARG A 21 4.36 20.87 0.62
N PHE A 22 5.03 20.97 1.75
CA PHE A 22 4.45 21.36 3.04
C PHE A 22 5.14 22.65 3.48
N GLY A 23 4.48 23.78 3.29
CA GLY A 23 5.12 25.09 3.41
C GLY A 23 6.31 25.21 2.44
N SER A 24 7.50 25.46 2.97
CA SER A 24 8.74 25.55 2.17
C SER A 24 9.41 24.19 1.92
N ALA A 25 8.99 23.12 2.58
CA ALA A 25 9.61 21.82 2.46
C ALA A 25 9.08 21.06 1.23
N GLU A 26 9.96 20.76 0.27
CA GLU A 26 9.65 19.93 -0.90
C GLU A 26 9.85 18.45 -0.55
N VAL A 27 8.75 17.71 -0.47
CA VAL A 27 8.76 16.29 -0.09
C VAL A 27 8.73 15.37 -1.30
N LEU A 28 7.97 15.71 -2.35
CA LEU A 28 8.00 15.03 -3.65
C LEU A 28 8.43 16.05 -4.71
N LYS A 29 9.28 15.60 -5.64
CA LYS A 29 9.97 16.46 -6.60
C LYS A 29 9.89 15.90 -8.01
N GLY A 30 8.74 16.06 -8.66
CA GLY A 30 8.51 15.61 -10.03
C GLY A 30 8.53 14.09 -10.15
N ILE A 31 7.64 13.42 -9.41
CA ILE A 31 7.51 11.96 -9.46
C ILE A 31 6.72 11.56 -10.70
N ASP A 32 7.30 10.66 -11.49
CA ASP A 32 6.66 9.98 -12.61
C ASP A 32 6.63 8.48 -12.35
N VAL A 33 5.44 7.86 -12.31
CA VAL A 33 5.28 6.42 -12.15
C VAL A 33 3.98 5.91 -12.73
N THR A 34 4.03 4.75 -13.35
CA THR A 34 2.85 4.01 -13.82
C THR A 34 2.76 2.67 -13.11
N ILE A 35 1.55 2.24 -12.76
CA ILE A 35 1.26 0.91 -12.24
C ILE A 35 0.21 0.28 -13.15
N ALA A 36 0.52 -0.90 -13.67
CA ALA A 36 -0.39 -1.65 -14.52
C ALA A 36 -1.45 -2.40 -13.69
N LYS A 37 -2.52 -2.82 -14.33
CA LYS A 37 -3.51 -3.70 -13.69
C LYS A 37 -2.86 -5.02 -13.30
N SER A 38 -3.18 -5.51 -12.11
CA SER A 38 -2.61 -6.72 -11.51
C SER A 38 -1.10 -6.66 -11.23
N GLU A 39 -0.49 -5.47 -11.29
CA GLU A 39 0.90 -5.24 -10.93
C GLU A 39 1.03 -5.00 -9.42
N VAL A 40 2.03 -5.63 -8.82
CA VAL A 40 2.46 -5.34 -7.45
C VAL A 40 3.70 -4.46 -7.50
N THR A 41 3.55 -3.20 -7.12
CA THR A 41 4.67 -2.25 -7.03
C THR A 41 5.06 -2.03 -5.57
N CYS A 42 6.29 -2.38 -5.19
CA CYS A 42 6.84 -2.07 -3.88
C CYS A 42 7.65 -0.77 -3.89
N ILE A 43 7.41 0.09 -2.92
CA ILE A 43 8.07 1.39 -2.74
C ILE A 43 8.97 1.29 -1.51
N ILE A 44 10.28 1.37 -1.73
CA ILE A 44 11.30 1.28 -0.70
C ILE A 44 12.11 2.57 -0.59
N GLY A 45 12.83 2.76 0.51
CA GLY A 45 13.71 3.91 0.71
C GLY A 45 13.82 4.35 2.17
N PRO A 46 14.72 5.27 2.50
CA PRO A 46 14.91 5.74 3.87
C PRO A 46 13.67 6.44 4.45
N SER A 47 13.59 6.52 5.77
CA SER A 47 12.55 7.30 6.46
C SER A 47 12.63 8.77 6.02
N GLY A 48 11.47 9.40 5.82
CA GLY A 48 11.39 10.79 5.36
C GLY A 48 11.68 11.00 3.86
N SER A 49 11.89 9.95 3.05
CA SER A 49 12.16 10.11 1.60
C SER A 49 10.94 10.48 0.76
N GLY A 50 9.72 10.43 1.32
CA GLY A 50 8.47 10.78 0.62
C GLY A 50 7.58 9.60 0.25
N LYS A 51 7.92 8.34 0.60
CA LYS A 51 7.15 7.12 0.25
C LYS A 51 5.67 7.20 0.64
N SER A 52 5.40 7.38 1.94
CA SER A 52 4.03 7.50 2.46
C SER A 52 3.31 8.72 1.92
N THR A 53 4.04 9.82 1.67
CA THR A 53 3.47 11.03 1.05
C THR A 53 3.00 10.74 -0.37
N LEU A 54 3.78 10.02 -1.17
CA LEU A 54 3.39 9.61 -2.52
C LEU A 54 2.12 8.74 -2.47
N LEU A 55 2.11 7.74 -1.60
CA LEU A 55 0.96 6.84 -1.44
C LEU A 55 -0.30 7.62 -1.02
N ARG A 56 -0.17 8.58 -0.08
CA ARG A 56 -1.28 9.44 0.35
C ARG A 56 -1.75 10.39 -0.73
N CYS A 57 -0.86 10.87 -1.62
CA CYS A 57 -1.26 11.64 -2.80
C CYS A 57 -2.04 10.78 -3.78
N ILE A 58 -1.63 9.52 -4.03
CA ILE A 58 -2.36 8.55 -4.88
C ILE A 58 -3.74 8.24 -4.27
N ALA A 59 -3.85 8.16 -2.94
CA ALA A 59 -5.12 8.00 -2.24
C ALA A 59 -5.93 9.32 -2.14
N PHE A 60 -5.37 10.45 -2.56
CA PHE A 60 -5.89 11.80 -2.33
C PHE A 60 -6.28 12.06 -0.86
N LEU A 61 -5.50 11.55 0.06
CA LEU A 61 -5.52 11.90 1.48
C LEU A 61 -4.62 13.12 1.75
N GLU A 62 -3.69 13.35 0.83
CA GLU A 62 -2.88 14.56 0.72
C GLU A 62 -3.02 15.13 -0.69
N GLU A 63 -3.35 16.40 -0.79
CA GLU A 63 -3.38 17.10 -2.08
C GLU A 63 -1.95 17.28 -2.58
N TYR A 64 -1.67 16.86 -3.81
CA TYR A 64 -0.39 17.12 -4.45
C TYR A 64 -0.32 18.56 -4.97
N SER A 65 0.85 19.18 -4.92
CA SER A 65 1.03 20.62 -5.22
C SER A 65 1.04 20.90 -6.72
N GLU A 66 1.69 20.05 -7.52
CA GLU A 66 1.80 20.15 -8.99
C GLU A 66 1.78 18.76 -9.62
N GLY A 67 1.63 18.69 -10.94
CA GLY A 67 1.54 17.44 -11.69
C GLY A 67 0.13 16.88 -11.74
N GLU A 68 0.01 15.62 -12.12
CA GLU A 68 -1.27 14.95 -12.36
C GLU A 68 -1.21 13.51 -11.84
N ILE A 69 -2.31 13.03 -11.26
CA ILE A 69 -2.51 11.64 -10.88
C ILE A 69 -3.79 11.15 -11.53
N TYR A 70 -3.69 10.08 -12.29
CA TYR A 70 -4.84 9.43 -12.90
C TYR A 70 -5.07 8.08 -12.22
N ILE A 71 -6.31 7.79 -11.87
CA ILE A 71 -6.79 6.50 -11.40
C ILE A 71 -7.78 5.97 -12.42
N GLU A 72 -7.50 4.81 -13.00
CA GLU A 72 -8.32 4.20 -14.07
C GLU A 72 -8.59 5.16 -15.24
N GLY A 73 -7.63 6.04 -15.53
CA GLY A 73 -7.71 7.04 -16.60
C GLY A 73 -8.46 8.32 -16.24
N GLU A 74 -8.97 8.45 -15.02
CA GLU A 74 -9.62 9.67 -14.52
C GLU A 74 -8.66 10.51 -13.68
N LEU A 75 -8.60 11.83 -13.95
CA LEU A 75 -7.76 12.76 -13.20
C LEU A 75 -8.28 12.91 -11.77
N LEU A 76 -7.41 12.66 -10.80
CA LEU A 76 -7.76 12.66 -9.38
C LEU A 76 -7.64 14.04 -8.77
N GLY A 77 -8.73 14.54 -8.21
CA GLY A 77 -8.78 15.74 -7.36
C GLY A 77 -8.85 17.08 -8.09
N PHE A 78 -8.58 17.10 -9.39
CA PHE A 78 -8.54 18.36 -10.16
C PHE A 78 -9.20 18.20 -11.53
N SER A 79 -9.65 19.35 -12.10
CA SER A 79 -9.99 19.50 -13.50
C SER A 79 -9.02 20.48 -14.17
N LEU A 80 -8.87 20.34 -15.48
CA LEU A 80 -8.09 21.25 -16.31
C LEU A 80 -9.06 22.08 -17.17
N GLU A 81 -9.30 23.33 -16.77
CA GLU A 81 -10.16 24.27 -17.49
C GLU A 81 -9.31 25.42 -18.03
N ASN A 82 -9.27 25.58 -19.34
CA ASN A 82 -8.49 26.62 -20.02
C ASN A 82 -7.00 26.66 -19.59
N GLY A 83 -6.40 25.48 -19.38
CA GLY A 83 -5.02 25.34 -18.92
C GLY A 83 -4.80 25.67 -17.43
N LYS A 84 -5.87 25.98 -16.69
CA LYS A 84 -5.82 26.22 -15.25
C LYS A 84 -6.31 25.01 -14.50
N ARG A 85 -5.53 24.59 -13.50
CA ARG A 85 -5.88 23.52 -12.58
C ARG A 85 -6.87 24.05 -11.55
N ARG A 86 -8.01 23.38 -11.41
CA ARG A 86 -9.06 23.68 -10.43
C ARG A 86 -9.38 22.43 -9.61
N ARG A 87 -9.45 22.57 -8.29
CA ARG A 87 -9.88 21.48 -7.42
C ARG A 87 -11.34 21.13 -7.71
N VAL A 88 -11.62 19.85 -7.87
CA VAL A 88 -12.99 19.34 -8.04
C VAL A 88 -13.67 19.16 -6.68
N SER A 89 -14.97 18.90 -6.68
CA SER A 89 -15.75 18.65 -5.46
C SER A 89 -15.31 17.36 -4.75
N ASP A 90 -15.56 17.28 -3.44
CA ASP A 90 -15.26 16.07 -2.66
C ASP A 90 -16.06 14.85 -3.14
N ALA A 91 -17.26 15.08 -3.71
CA ALA A 91 -18.06 14.02 -4.31
C ALA A 91 -17.39 13.42 -5.56
N GLU A 92 -16.78 14.27 -6.41
CA GLU A 92 -16.01 13.81 -7.58
C GLU A 92 -14.73 13.09 -7.16
N VAL A 93 -14.01 13.62 -6.15
CA VAL A 93 -12.86 12.91 -5.55
C VAL A 93 -13.29 11.54 -5.03
N ALA A 94 -14.37 11.46 -4.28
CA ALA A 94 -14.89 10.20 -3.73
C ALA A 94 -15.28 9.20 -4.83
N ARG A 95 -15.79 9.70 -5.97
CA ARG A 95 -16.12 8.88 -7.14
C ARG A 95 -14.88 8.22 -7.73
N VAL A 96 -13.81 8.98 -7.98
CA VAL A 96 -12.55 8.48 -8.54
C VAL A 96 -11.87 7.50 -7.55
N ARG A 97 -11.92 7.81 -6.23
CA ARG A 97 -11.32 6.97 -5.19
C ARG A 97 -12.12 5.73 -4.83
N ARG A 98 -13.33 5.56 -5.34
CA ARG A 98 -14.25 4.48 -4.93
C ARG A 98 -13.63 3.09 -5.02
N ASN A 99 -12.73 2.88 -5.98
CA ASN A 99 -12.09 1.61 -6.27
C ASN A 99 -10.67 1.50 -5.66
N VAL A 100 -10.31 2.42 -4.77
CA VAL A 100 -9.00 2.43 -4.08
C VAL A 100 -9.21 2.07 -2.61
N GLY A 101 -8.67 0.94 -2.19
CA GLY A 101 -8.59 0.53 -0.79
C GLY A 101 -7.26 0.97 -0.17
N CYS A 102 -7.28 1.44 1.07
CA CYS A 102 -6.10 1.87 1.80
C CYS A 102 -5.94 1.12 3.12
N VAL A 103 -4.73 0.68 3.40
CA VAL A 103 -4.31 0.06 4.66
C VAL A 103 -3.10 0.81 5.19
N PHE A 104 -3.16 1.27 6.44
CA PHE A 104 -2.14 2.13 7.06
C PHE A 104 -1.35 1.39 8.12
N GLN A 105 -0.21 1.93 8.51
CA GLN A 105 0.63 1.46 9.60
C GLN A 105 -0.16 1.40 10.92
N GLN A 106 -0.95 2.44 11.23
CA GLN A 106 -1.91 2.39 12.32
C GLN A 106 -3.16 1.68 11.83
N PHE A 107 -3.65 0.73 12.59
CA PHE A 107 -4.79 -0.13 12.19
C PHE A 107 -6.08 0.66 11.94
N ASN A 108 -6.23 1.82 12.60
CA ASN A 108 -7.36 2.75 12.48
C ASN A 108 -8.72 2.05 12.60
N LEU A 109 -8.82 1.05 13.49
CA LEU A 109 -10.08 0.40 13.79
C LEU A 109 -10.89 1.26 14.76
N TRP A 110 -12.21 1.25 14.59
CA TRP A 110 -13.13 1.86 15.56
C TRP A 110 -13.14 1.01 16.85
N PRO A 111 -12.65 1.52 17.98
CA PRO A 111 -12.43 0.73 19.20
C PRO A 111 -13.73 0.24 19.87
N HIS A 112 -14.85 0.91 19.59
CA HIS A 112 -16.18 0.59 20.11
C HIS A 112 -16.99 -0.37 19.22
N MET A 113 -16.39 -0.85 18.15
CA MET A 113 -16.99 -1.79 17.20
C MET A 113 -16.22 -3.11 17.17
N THR A 114 -16.91 -4.21 17.01
CA THR A 114 -16.32 -5.54 16.78
C THR A 114 -15.55 -5.58 15.45
N ALA A 115 -14.74 -6.62 15.21
CA ALA A 115 -14.07 -6.84 13.93
C ALA A 115 -15.09 -6.90 12.78
N LEU A 116 -16.20 -7.60 12.98
CA LEU A 116 -17.29 -7.71 12.01
C LEU A 116 -17.89 -6.33 11.69
N GLU A 117 -18.19 -5.54 12.71
CA GLU A 117 -18.76 -4.21 12.55
C GLU A 117 -17.77 -3.24 11.86
N ASN A 118 -16.48 -3.30 12.20
CA ASN A 118 -15.44 -2.55 11.51
C ASN A 118 -15.40 -2.82 10.00
N VAL A 119 -15.61 -4.06 9.59
CA VAL A 119 -15.63 -4.43 8.17
C VAL A 119 -16.96 -4.10 7.51
N ALA A 120 -18.09 -4.29 8.20
CA ALA A 120 -19.44 -4.08 7.65
C ALA A 120 -19.84 -2.59 7.54
N MET A 121 -19.34 -1.73 8.42
CA MET A 121 -19.76 -0.32 8.51
C MET A 121 -19.52 0.48 7.22
N PRO A 122 -18.36 0.43 6.55
CA PRO A 122 -18.12 1.13 5.30
C PRO A 122 -19.09 0.71 4.19
N LEU A 123 -19.46 -0.57 4.13
CA LEU A 123 -20.42 -1.10 3.15
C LEU A 123 -21.81 -0.44 3.31
N LYS A 124 -22.24 -0.24 4.55
CA LYS A 124 -23.51 0.41 4.86
C LYS A 124 -23.47 1.91 4.55
N LEU A 125 -22.42 2.61 5.02
CA LEU A 125 -22.34 4.07 4.94
C LEU A 125 -21.97 4.58 3.55
N ALA A 126 -20.98 3.95 2.90
CA ALA A 126 -20.45 4.44 1.64
C ALA A 126 -21.06 3.76 0.39
N ARG A 127 -21.55 2.51 0.54
CA ARG A 127 -22.15 1.76 -0.57
C ARG A 127 -23.68 1.61 -0.45
N GLY A 128 -24.28 2.00 0.68
CA GLY A 128 -25.72 1.86 0.92
C GLY A 128 -26.21 0.41 0.96
N ILE A 129 -25.32 -0.55 1.22
CA ILE A 129 -25.65 -1.98 1.24
C ILE A 129 -26.54 -2.29 2.46
N ALA A 130 -27.57 -3.09 2.27
CA ALA A 130 -28.44 -3.55 3.35
C ALA A 130 -27.63 -4.25 4.46
N ARG A 131 -28.10 -4.12 5.71
CA ARG A 131 -27.37 -4.62 6.89
C ARG A 131 -26.98 -6.10 6.78
N GLU A 132 -27.92 -6.92 6.33
CA GLU A 132 -27.72 -8.38 6.23
C GLU A 132 -26.64 -8.71 5.20
N ASP A 133 -26.69 -8.10 4.02
CA ASP A 133 -25.68 -8.29 2.95
C ASP A 133 -24.31 -7.75 3.35
N ALA A 134 -24.28 -6.60 4.05
CA ALA A 134 -23.03 -6.04 4.56
C ALA A 134 -22.39 -6.98 5.60
N VAL A 135 -23.17 -7.56 6.51
CA VAL A 135 -22.68 -8.55 7.48
C VAL A 135 -22.20 -9.82 6.79
N LYS A 136 -22.96 -10.34 5.82
CA LYS A 136 -22.56 -11.53 5.04
C LYS A 136 -21.22 -11.30 4.32
N ARG A 137 -21.07 -10.16 3.65
CA ARG A 137 -19.83 -9.80 2.95
C ARG A 137 -18.68 -9.60 3.94
N ALA A 138 -18.91 -8.94 5.06
CA ALA A 138 -17.91 -8.73 6.09
C ALA A 138 -17.40 -10.05 6.68
N ARG A 139 -18.28 -11.03 6.93
CA ARG A 139 -17.88 -12.38 7.38
C ARG A 139 -17.00 -13.09 6.36
N ALA A 140 -17.33 -13.03 5.07
CA ALA A 140 -16.51 -13.61 4.01
C ALA A 140 -15.12 -12.96 3.94
N MET A 141 -15.01 -11.64 4.15
CA MET A 141 -13.71 -10.97 4.16
C MET A 141 -12.89 -11.29 5.42
N LEU A 142 -13.53 -11.44 6.58
CA LEU A 142 -12.84 -11.91 7.79
C LEU A 142 -12.36 -13.35 7.64
N GLU A 143 -13.13 -14.22 7.00
CA GLU A 143 -12.70 -15.58 6.66
C GLU A 143 -11.48 -15.56 5.72
N LYS A 144 -11.51 -14.73 4.67
CA LYS A 144 -10.40 -14.57 3.72
C LYS A 144 -9.08 -14.18 4.38
N VAL A 145 -9.13 -13.42 5.48
CA VAL A 145 -7.93 -13.02 6.24
C VAL A 145 -7.67 -13.91 7.47
N GLY A 146 -8.37 -15.06 7.60
CA GLY A 146 -8.18 -16.03 8.67
C GLY A 146 -8.70 -15.58 10.04
N LEU A 147 -9.75 -14.76 10.09
CA LEU A 147 -10.30 -14.18 11.32
C LEU A 147 -11.76 -14.56 11.59
N SER A 148 -12.29 -15.65 11.01
CA SER A 148 -13.68 -16.09 11.23
C SER A 148 -14.03 -16.24 12.72
N ALA A 149 -13.15 -16.87 13.50
CA ALA A 149 -13.34 -17.09 14.94
C ALA A 149 -13.24 -15.81 15.80
N ARG A 150 -12.78 -14.69 15.21
CA ARG A 150 -12.57 -13.40 15.88
C ARG A 150 -13.56 -12.32 15.42
N ALA A 151 -14.59 -12.68 14.65
CA ALA A 151 -15.56 -11.73 14.09
C ALA A 151 -16.21 -10.83 15.15
N GLU A 152 -16.54 -11.38 16.30
CA GLU A 152 -17.22 -10.67 17.41
C GLU A 152 -16.23 -10.03 18.42
N ALA A 153 -14.92 -10.16 18.21
CA ALA A 153 -13.91 -9.57 19.09
C ALA A 153 -13.78 -8.06 18.85
N TYR A 154 -13.58 -7.31 19.93
CA TYR A 154 -13.25 -5.89 19.88
C TYR A 154 -11.74 -5.70 19.60
N PRO A 155 -11.31 -4.55 19.03
CA PRO A 155 -9.90 -4.29 18.77
C PRO A 155 -8.97 -4.52 19.97
N SER A 156 -9.40 -4.18 21.19
CA SER A 156 -8.64 -4.43 22.43
C SER A 156 -8.43 -5.92 22.77
N GLN A 157 -9.15 -6.82 22.14
CA GLN A 157 -9.06 -8.28 22.31
C GLN A 157 -8.27 -8.96 21.17
N LEU A 158 -7.75 -8.16 20.24
CA LEU A 158 -7.03 -8.63 19.06
C LEU A 158 -5.54 -8.26 19.18
N SER A 159 -4.67 -9.17 18.73
CA SER A 159 -3.24 -8.85 18.53
C SER A 159 -3.07 -7.78 17.45
N GLY A 160 -1.92 -7.12 17.39
CA GLY A 160 -1.61 -6.15 16.34
C GLY A 160 -1.78 -6.72 14.92
N GLY A 161 -1.27 -7.94 14.69
CA GLY A 161 -1.44 -8.63 13.41
C GLY A 161 -2.90 -8.97 13.07
N GLN A 162 -3.70 -9.33 14.08
CA GLN A 162 -5.15 -9.53 13.90
C GLN A 162 -5.85 -8.21 13.58
N GLN A 163 -5.52 -7.11 14.28
CA GLN A 163 -6.08 -5.78 13.99
C GLN A 163 -5.74 -5.33 12.56
N GLN A 164 -4.49 -5.55 12.11
CA GLN A 164 -4.07 -5.23 10.76
C GLN A 164 -4.84 -6.04 9.71
N ARG A 165 -5.04 -7.34 9.97
CA ARG A 165 -5.85 -8.19 9.08
C ARG A 165 -7.32 -7.76 9.03
N VAL A 166 -7.89 -7.27 10.13
CA VAL A 166 -9.23 -6.62 10.12
C VAL A 166 -9.21 -5.38 9.23
N GLY A 167 -8.16 -4.54 9.31
CA GLY A 167 -7.97 -3.39 8.44
C GLY A 167 -7.93 -3.76 6.96
N ILE A 168 -7.22 -4.85 6.61
CA ILE A 168 -7.18 -5.40 5.26
C ILE A 168 -8.57 -5.90 4.83
N ALA A 169 -9.25 -6.69 5.67
CA ALA A 169 -10.60 -7.17 5.40
C ALA A 169 -11.60 -6.03 5.17
N ARG A 170 -11.51 -4.95 5.95
CA ARG A 170 -12.32 -3.74 5.80
C ARG A 170 -12.11 -3.07 4.44
N ALA A 171 -10.86 -2.95 3.99
CA ALA A 171 -10.55 -2.40 2.68
C ALA A 171 -11.05 -3.32 1.55
N LEU A 172 -10.82 -4.63 1.65
CA LEU A 172 -11.26 -5.63 0.67
C LEU A 172 -12.77 -5.72 0.55
N ALA A 173 -13.52 -5.53 1.64
CA ALA A 173 -14.98 -5.56 1.64
C ALA A 173 -15.59 -4.53 0.67
N MET A 174 -14.89 -3.43 0.43
CA MET A 174 -15.28 -2.40 -0.53
C MET A 174 -15.05 -2.80 -2.00
N GLU A 175 -14.54 -4.01 -2.27
CA GLU A 175 -14.23 -4.53 -3.62
C GLU A 175 -13.36 -3.54 -4.43
N PRO A 176 -12.18 -3.16 -3.90
CA PRO A 176 -11.32 -2.22 -4.59
C PRO A 176 -10.63 -2.88 -5.79
N HIS A 177 -10.33 -2.10 -6.83
CA HIS A 177 -9.48 -2.54 -7.93
C HIS A 177 -8.00 -2.35 -7.62
N ILE A 178 -7.69 -1.47 -6.67
CA ILE A 178 -6.34 -1.08 -6.25
C ILE A 178 -6.26 -1.10 -4.73
N MET A 179 -5.22 -1.74 -4.19
CA MET A 179 -4.91 -1.71 -2.76
C MET A 179 -3.61 -0.94 -2.51
N LEU A 180 -3.68 0.06 -1.64
CA LEU A 180 -2.55 0.86 -1.19
C LEU A 180 -2.19 0.45 0.24
N PHE A 181 -0.92 0.08 0.48
CA PHE A 181 -0.42 -0.32 1.79
C PHE A 181 0.69 0.63 2.23
N ASP A 182 0.45 1.39 3.31
CA ASP A 182 1.43 2.31 3.91
C ASP A 182 2.05 1.65 5.15
N GLU A 183 3.21 0.99 4.96
CA GLU A 183 3.97 0.30 5.99
C GLU A 183 3.12 -0.65 6.87
N PRO A 184 2.42 -1.63 6.29
CA PRO A 184 1.39 -2.41 6.98
C PRO A 184 1.91 -3.30 8.11
N THR A 185 3.23 -3.49 8.23
CA THR A 185 3.88 -4.35 9.25
C THR A 185 4.69 -3.57 10.27
N SER A 186 4.94 -2.27 10.07
CA SER A 186 5.89 -1.50 10.89
C SER A 186 5.47 -1.29 12.36
N ALA A 187 4.18 -1.48 12.67
CA ALA A 187 3.65 -1.39 14.04
C ALA A 187 3.45 -2.76 14.70
N LEU A 188 3.97 -3.84 14.09
CA LEU A 188 3.77 -5.21 14.57
C LEU A 188 5.03 -5.77 15.20
N ASP A 189 4.80 -6.65 16.18
CA ASP A 189 5.86 -7.53 16.68
C ASP A 189 6.34 -8.47 15.55
N PRO A 190 7.65 -8.80 15.48
CA PRO A 190 8.21 -9.61 14.41
C PRO A 190 7.49 -10.94 14.18
N GLU A 191 7.01 -11.59 15.24
CA GLU A 191 6.26 -12.84 15.17
C GLU A 191 4.93 -12.73 14.40
N LEU A 192 4.32 -11.53 14.40
CA LEU A 192 3.02 -11.27 13.77
C LEU A 192 3.13 -10.79 12.32
N VAL A 193 4.31 -10.35 11.88
CA VAL A 193 4.57 -9.85 10.52
C VAL A 193 4.23 -10.90 9.47
N GLY A 194 4.63 -12.16 9.72
CA GLY A 194 4.45 -13.26 8.77
C GLY A 194 3.00 -13.48 8.35
N GLU A 195 2.05 -13.37 9.28
CA GLU A 195 0.62 -13.57 9.02
C GLU A 195 0.04 -12.49 8.10
N VAL A 196 0.44 -11.23 8.30
CA VAL A 196 -0.01 -10.11 7.47
C VAL A 196 0.59 -10.20 6.06
N LEU A 197 1.90 -10.49 5.98
CA LEU A 197 2.56 -10.69 4.69
C LEU A 197 1.99 -11.89 3.92
N GLN A 198 1.52 -12.94 4.61
CA GLN A 198 0.88 -14.07 3.94
C GLN A 198 -0.43 -13.65 3.25
N VAL A 199 -1.29 -12.89 3.95
CA VAL A 199 -2.50 -12.34 3.34
C VAL A 199 -2.18 -11.49 2.11
N MET A 200 -1.14 -10.64 2.18
CA MET A 200 -0.72 -9.81 1.05
C MET A 200 -0.18 -10.65 -0.12
N ARG A 201 0.57 -11.76 0.15
CA ARG A 201 0.99 -12.69 -0.91
C ARG A 201 -0.19 -13.35 -1.61
N ASP A 202 -1.21 -13.73 -0.86
CA ASP A 202 -2.39 -14.38 -1.42
C ASP A 202 -3.18 -13.40 -2.29
N LEU A 203 -3.32 -12.14 -1.89
CA LEU A 203 -3.91 -11.08 -2.71
C LEU A 203 -3.12 -10.85 -4.02
N ALA A 204 -1.79 -10.85 -3.95
CA ALA A 204 -0.94 -10.73 -5.14
C ALA A 204 -1.18 -11.89 -6.12
N ARG A 205 -1.23 -13.13 -5.61
CA ARG A 205 -1.52 -14.34 -6.42
C ARG A 205 -2.90 -14.30 -7.07
N GLU A 206 -3.87 -13.68 -6.42
CA GLU A 206 -5.22 -13.46 -6.96
C GLU A 206 -5.27 -12.35 -8.02
N GLY A 207 -4.16 -11.67 -8.30
CA GLY A 207 -4.07 -10.61 -9.30
C GLY A 207 -4.55 -9.25 -8.80
N MET A 208 -4.55 -9.00 -7.49
CA MET A 208 -4.83 -7.69 -6.93
C MET A 208 -3.75 -6.68 -7.33
N THR A 209 -4.14 -5.53 -7.87
CA THR A 209 -3.20 -4.43 -8.09
C THR A 209 -2.81 -3.80 -6.75
N MET A 210 -1.53 -3.72 -6.47
CA MET A 210 -1.06 -3.22 -5.18
C MET A 210 0.08 -2.21 -5.32
N ALA A 211 0.03 -1.11 -4.55
CA ALA A 211 1.18 -0.26 -4.26
C ALA A 211 1.51 -0.36 -2.77
N VAL A 212 2.71 -0.80 -2.44
CA VAL A 212 3.09 -1.19 -1.09
C VAL A 212 4.34 -0.42 -0.66
N VAL A 213 4.20 0.51 0.28
CA VAL A 213 5.34 1.06 1.02
C VAL A 213 5.75 0.05 2.08
N THR A 214 6.97 -0.44 2.03
CA THR A 214 7.44 -1.49 2.93
C THR A 214 8.92 -1.41 3.26
N HIS A 215 9.27 -1.90 4.45
CA HIS A 215 10.63 -2.20 4.86
C HIS A 215 10.95 -3.70 4.78
N GLU A 216 9.98 -4.55 4.38
CA GLU A 216 10.13 -6.00 4.22
C GLU A 216 10.76 -6.33 2.86
N MET A 217 12.11 -6.29 2.77
CA MET A 217 12.82 -6.51 1.49
C MET A 217 12.60 -7.92 0.95
N GLY A 218 12.46 -8.92 1.84
CA GLY A 218 12.14 -10.29 1.45
C GLY A 218 10.77 -10.42 0.78
N PHE A 219 9.77 -9.67 1.27
CA PHE A 219 8.46 -9.60 0.63
C PHE A 219 8.55 -8.91 -0.74
N ALA A 220 9.21 -7.75 -0.81
CA ALA A 220 9.39 -7.03 -2.06
C ALA A 220 10.12 -7.88 -3.12
N ALA A 221 11.16 -8.61 -2.73
CA ALA A 221 11.91 -9.48 -3.63
C ALA A 221 11.11 -10.67 -4.17
N GLN A 222 10.14 -11.19 -3.40
CA GLN A 222 9.37 -12.38 -3.75
C GLN A 222 8.06 -12.08 -4.50
N VAL A 223 7.46 -10.93 -4.25
CA VAL A 223 6.07 -10.65 -4.63
C VAL A 223 5.95 -9.50 -5.63
N ALA A 224 6.87 -8.54 -5.60
CA ALA A 224 6.78 -7.38 -6.47
C ALA A 224 7.08 -7.71 -7.93
N ASP A 225 6.28 -7.15 -8.84
CA ASP A 225 6.61 -7.06 -10.26
C ASP A 225 7.56 -5.89 -10.51
N LYS A 226 7.40 -4.82 -9.75
CA LYS A 226 8.22 -3.60 -9.80
C LYS A 226 8.63 -3.15 -8.39
N VAL A 227 9.87 -2.75 -8.24
CA VAL A 227 10.39 -2.10 -7.04
C VAL A 227 10.84 -0.69 -7.40
N MET A 228 10.45 0.29 -6.58
CA MET A 228 10.87 1.69 -6.71
C MET A 228 11.61 2.12 -5.46
N PHE A 229 12.81 2.64 -5.63
CA PHE A 229 13.59 3.25 -4.56
C PHE A 229 13.42 4.76 -4.59
N ILE A 230 12.82 5.32 -3.54
CA ILE A 230 12.65 6.77 -3.37
C ILE A 230 13.70 7.29 -2.39
N ASP A 231 14.49 8.26 -2.83
CA ASP A 231 15.43 9.01 -1.98
C ASP A 231 15.25 10.51 -2.18
N ARG A 232 15.15 11.28 -1.09
CA ARG A 232 15.02 12.76 -1.09
C ARG A 232 13.95 13.32 -2.01
N GLY A 233 12.84 12.61 -2.12
CA GLY A 233 11.66 13.04 -2.88
C GLY A 233 11.68 12.73 -4.37
N VAL A 234 12.66 11.97 -4.86
CA VAL A 234 12.75 11.52 -6.26
C VAL A 234 12.82 10.01 -6.35
N ILE A 235 12.39 9.42 -7.47
CA ILE A 235 12.63 8.02 -7.77
C ILE A 235 14.07 7.89 -8.24
N ALA A 236 14.93 7.33 -7.38
CA ALA A 236 16.36 7.19 -7.65
C ALA A 236 16.72 5.90 -8.39
N ALA A 237 15.85 4.87 -8.29
CA ALA A 237 15.94 3.63 -9.06
C ALA A 237 14.55 2.99 -9.17
N ALA A 238 14.26 2.31 -10.27
CA ALA A 238 13.05 1.54 -10.46
C ALA A 238 13.30 0.40 -11.47
N GLY A 239 12.67 -0.74 -11.26
CA GLY A 239 12.78 -1.90 -12.13
C GLY A 239 12.19 -3.15 -11.48
N SER A 240 12.43 -4.31 -12.08
CA SER A 240 12.12 -5.59 -11.47
C SER A 240 12.92 -5.79 -10.17
N PRO A 241 12.48 -6.67 -9.25
CA PRO A 241 13.26 -6.98 -8.04
C PRO A 241 14.72 -7.38 -8.32
N ASP A 242 14.96 -8.15 -9.37
CA ASP A 242 16.32 -8.56 -9.75
C ASP A 242 17.18 -7.38 -10.22
N GLU A 243 16.60 -6.46 -10.99
CA GLU A 243 17.28 -5.25 -11.42
C GLU A 243 17.64 -4.36 -10.23
N VAL A 244 16.67 -4.06 -9.35
CA VAL A 244 16.87 -3.13 -8.23
C VAL A 244 17.77 -3.72 -7.14
N PHE A 245 17.54 -4.98 -6.73
CA PHE A 245 18.28 -5.55 -5.60
C PHE A 245 19.66 -6.10 -5.97
N ARG A 246 19.90 -6.51 -7.21
CA ARG A 246 21.13 -7.19 -7.62
C ARG A 246 21.97 -6.44 -8.63
N LYS A 247 21.34 -5.77 -9.61
CA LYS A 247 22.03 -5.21 -10.77
C LYS A 247 22.23 -3.71 -10.71
N ASP A 248 21.40 -2.97 -9.95
CA ASP A 248 21.42 -1.52 -9.90
C ASP A 248 22.76 -1.00 -9.34
N GLN A 249 23.34 -0.02 -10.03
CA GLN A 249 24.62 0.59 -9.68
C GLN A 249 24.48 1.89 -8.88
N ASN A 250 23.24 2.30 -8.56
CA ASN A 250 23.00 3.53 -7.80
C ASN A 250 23.66 3.45 -6.41
N PRO A 251 24.66 4.31 -6.10
CA PRO A 251 25.41 4.23 -4.84
C PRO A 251 24.52 4.40 -3.61
N ARG A 252 23.46 5.21 -3.72
CA ARG A 252 22.52 5.45 -2.61
C ARG A 252 21.65 4.24 -2.32
N LEU A 253 21.17 3.56 -3.37
CA LEU A 253 20.42 2.32 -3.23
C LEU A 253 21.32 1.23 -2.61
N ARG A 254 22.54 1.06 -3.09
CA ARG A 254 23.50 0.10 -2.52
C ARG A 254 23.78 0.36 -1.05
N GLN A 255 24.06 1.60 -0.68
CA GLN A 255 24.24 1.98 0.73
C GLN A 255 23.00 1.68 1.57
N PHE A 256 21.80 1.96 1.05
CA PHE A 256 20.54 1.68 1.74
C PHE A 256 20.34 0.18 1.96
N LEU A 257 20.57 -0.64 0.92
CA LEU A 257 20.47 -2.10 1.00
C LEU A 257 21.53 -2.70 1.92
N GLN A 258 22.77 -2.23 1.85
CA GLN A 258 23.85 -2.67 2.74
C GLN A 258 23.48 -2.42 4.20
N ASN A 259 23.06 -1.21 4.56
CA ASN A 259 22.64 -0.87 5.92
C ASN A 259 21.46 -1.74 6.40
N TYR A 260 20.53 -2.11 5.47
CA TYR A 260 19.43 -3.00 5.79
C TYR A 260 19.91 -4.42 6.08
N PHE A 261 20.77 -4.96 5.23
CA PHE A 261 21.28 -6.32 5.39
C PHE A 261 22.20 -6.45 6.62
N GLU A 262 23.10 -5.49 6.87
CA GLU A 262 23.96 -5.49 8.05
C GLU A 262 23.16 -5.53 9.36
N ARG A 263 22.07 -4.77 9.46
CA ARG A 263 21.19 -4.81 10.63
C ARG A 263 20.49 -6.16 10.82
N ASN A 264 20.17 -6.85 9.73
CA ASN A 264 19.47 -8.14 9.79
C ASN A 264 20.41 -9.35 9.88
N VAL A 265 21.64 -9.27 9.36
CA VAL A 265 22.66 -10.34 9.43
C VAL A 265 23.27 -10.44 10.82
N PHE A 266 23.32 -9.36 11.60
CA PHE A 266 23.89 -9.38 12.96
C PHE A 266 23.22 -10.44 13.88
N TRP A 267 21.95 -10.76 13.63
CA TRP A 267 21.21 -11.77 14.38
C TRP A 267 21.37 -13.19 13.83
N GLN A 268 21.78 -13.38 12.58
CA GLN A 268 22.00 -14.72 11.99
C GLN A 268 23.35 -15.31 12.39
N ASN A 269 24.35 -14.48 12.70
CA ASN A 269 25.69 -14.93 13.10
C ASN A 269 25.83 -15.15 14.62
N THR A 270 24.80 -14.92 15.42
CA THR A 270 24.82 -15.19 16.88
C THR A 270 24.28 -16.57 17.24
N GLU A 271 23.85 -17.39 16.28
CA GLU A 271 23.44 -18.79 16.52
C GLU A 271 24.56 -19.82 16.34
N GLU A 272 25.78 -19.42 16.02
CA GLU A 272 26.96 -20.31 16.08
C GLU A 272 27.81 -19.98 17.30
N THR A 273 27.71 -20.92 18.29
CA THR A 273 28.62 -21.23 19.41
C THR A 273 28.22 -20.65 20.79
N PRO A 274 28.40 -21.38 21.90
CA PRO A 274 29.28 -22.54 22.04
C PRO A 274 28.67 -23.77 22.69
N ALA A 275 29.13 -24.93 22.22
CA ALA A 275 29.26 -26.10 23.07
C ALA A 275 30.31 -25.84 24.16
N LEU A 276 29.92 -25.99 25.41
CA LEU A 276 30.79 -26.41 26.54
C LEU A 276 30.00 -27.39 27.38
#